data_2787446519fefcfdc5477a53ea90f478
#
_entry.id   2787446519fefcfdc5477a53ea90f478
#
_cell.length_a   1.000
_cell.length_b   1.000
_cell.length_c   1.000
_cell.angle_alpha   90.00
_cell.angle_beta   90.00
_cell.angle_gamma   90.00
#
_symmetry.space_group_name_H-M   'P 1'
#
loop_
_entity.id
_entity.type
_entity.pdbx_description
1 polymer ?
#
loop_
_entity_poly.entity_id
_entity_poly.type
_entity_poly.pdbx_seq_one_letter_code
_entity_poly.pdbx_strand_id
1 'polypeptide(L)'
;MINRIPKALLAAALVCTVSLPCVAESLSLADLENAQDAQMVEMDSQNTWNYPIPYELLTTSEYIVLANKENLLDENYVPEDLVKLTCRKISSDPIQMREVAAQALSDMFDAAKADGVTLYAHSGYRSYRTQNTMYSNRLKKNNGKDDGVVAYPGSSDHQTGLGIDVINKAGIGKKFTSAFADTKEGKWIAENCWNYG
;
A
#
# COMPACT_ATOMS: atom_id res chain seq x y z
N MET A 1 -13.19 25.37 -7.58
CA MET A 1 -12.16 24.56 -8.30
C MET A 1 -11.48 23.74 -7.23
N ILE A 2 -11.82 22.47 -7.12
CA ILE A 2 -11.21 21.55 -6.15
C ILE A 2 -9.85 21.18 -6.72
N ASN A 3 -8.77 21.62 -6.04
CA ASN A 3 -7.42 21.20 -6.37
C ASN A 3 -7.36 19.66 -6.22
N ARG A 4 -7.30 18.98 -7.35
CA ARG A 4 -7.05 17.53 -7.36
C ARG A 4 -5.62 17.33 -6.86
N ILE A 5 -5.46 16.71 -5.72
CA ILE A 5 -4.17 16.20 -5.24
C ILE A 5 -3.67 15.22 -6.31
N PRO A 6 -2.48 15.39 -6.85
CA PRO A 6 -1.98 14.49 -7.90
C PRO A 6 -1.93 13.07 -7.34
N LYS A 7 -2.56 12.15 -8.05
CA LYS A 7 -2.72 10.73 -7.69
C LYS A 7 -1.39 9.98 -7.53
N ALA A 8 -0.28 10.56 -7.97
CA ALA A 8 1.05 9.96 -7.94
C ALA A 8 1.77 10.00 -6.59
N LEU A 9 1.20 10.66 -5.57
CA LEU A 9 1.91 10.88 -4.30
C LEU A 9 1.99 9.63 -3.40
N LEU A 10 1.11 8.65 -3.58
CA LEU A 10 1.06 7.46 -2.72
C LEU A 10 2.05 6.34 -3.12
N ALA A 11 2.43 6.26 -4.38
CA ALA A 11 3.25 5.15 -4.87
C ALA A 11 4.76 5.29 -4.59
N ALA A 12 5.24 6.49 -4.27
CA ALA A 12 6.68 6.72 -4.05
C ALA A 12 7.21 6.14 -2.72
N ALA A 13 6.33 5.75 -1.80
CA ALA A 13 6.75 5.21 -0.51
C ALA A 13 7.26 3.76 -0.56
N LEU A 14 7.06 3.03 -1.67
CA LEU A 14 7.33 1.59 -1.73
C LEU A 14 8.63 1.19 -2.44
N VAL A 15 9.43 2.11 -2.98
CA VAL A 15 10.58 1.76 -3.85
C VAL A 15 11.92 2.29 -3.34
N CYS A 16 12.11 2.53 -2.05
CA CYS A 16 13.44 2.83 -1.51
C CYS A 16 14.13 1.60 -0.90
N THR A 17 14.40 0.56 -1.73
CA THR A 17 15.45 -0.41 -1.43
C THR A 17 16.49 -0.39 -2.55
N VAL A 18 17.18 0.72 -2.73
CA VAL A 18 18.43 0.74 -3.48
C VAL A 18 19.55 0.82 -2.47
N SER A 19 20.36 -0.24 -2.43
CA SER A 19 21.60 -0.32 -1.67
C SER A 19 22.57 0.76 -2.16
N LEU A 20 22.63 1.88 -1.44
CA LEU A 20 23.74 2.81 -1.53
C LEU A 20 24.86 2.35 -0.58
N PRO A 21 26.13 2.42 -0.99
CA PRO A 21 27.24 2.15 -0.10
C PRO A 21 27.21 3.17 1.04
N CYS A 22 27.26 2.66 2.26
CA CYS A 22 27.31 3.43 3.49
C CYS A 22 28.57 4.28 3.51
N VAL A 23 28.44 5.57 3.28
CA VAL A 23 29.37 6.58 3.80
C VAL A 23 28.56 7.37 4.80
N ALA A 24 28.72 7.01 6.07
CA ALA A 24 28.11 7.74 7.18
C ALA A 24 28.89 9.03 7.40
N GLU A 25 28.59 10.07 6.64
CA GLU A 25 28.82 11.44 7.09
C GLU A 25 27.50 11.93 7.69
N SER A 26 27.57 12.31 8.95
CA SER A 26 26.45 12.89 9.70
C SER A 26 26.10 14.25 9.07
N LEU A 27 25.10 14.26 8.21
CA LEU A 27 24.46 15.49 7.76
C LEU A 27 23.81 16.16 8.98
N SER A 28 24.18 17.41 9.23
CA SER A 28 23.56 18.20 10.28
C SER A 28 22.16 18.66 9.84
N LEU A 29 21.26 18.91 10.81
CA LEU A 29 19.92 19.47 10.52
C LEU A 29 20.01 20.77 9.69
N ALA A 30 21.09 21.56 9.83
CA ALA A 30 21.33 22.77 9.06
C ALA A 30 21.60 22.52 7.56
N ASP A 31 22.16 21.35 7.21
CA ASP A 31 22.38 20.96 5.82
C ASP A 31 21.08 20.56 5.11
N LEU A 32 20.07 20.15 5.89
CA LEU A 32 18.74 19.80 5.37
C LEU A 32 17.84 21.03 5.17
N GLU A 33 18.04 22.10 5.96
CA GLU A 33 17.26 23.35 5.84
C GLU A 33 17.67 24.17 4.59
N ASN A 34 18.87 23.98 4.05
CA ASN A 34 19.34 24.63 2.82
C ASN A 34 19.04 23.86 1.53
N ALA A 35 18.46 22.67 1.61
CA ALA A 35 18.04 21.90 0.45
C ALA A 35 16.70 22.40 -0.10
N GLN A 36 16.59 23.68 -0.42
CA GLN A 36 15.43 24.26 -1.12
C GLN A 36 15.34 23.79 -2.59
N ASP A 37 16.34 23.07 -3.07
CA ASP A 37 16.32 22.36 -4.34
C ASP A 37 16.33 20.85 -4.06
N ALA A 38 15.17 20.30 -3.74
CA ALA A 38 14.98 18.85 -3.83
C ALA A 38 15.22 18.44 -5.28
N GLN A 39 16.45 18.02 -5.60
CA GLN A 39 16.76 17.45 -6.90
C GLN A 39 15.85 16.24 -7.11
N MET A 40 15.07 16.31 -8.18
CA MET A 40 14.27 15.19 -8.65
C MET A 40 15.17 13.97 -8.81
N VAL A 41 14.78 12.88 -8.18
CA VAL A 41 15.40 11.59 -8.46
C VAL A 41 14.93 11.19 -9.85
N GLU A 42 15.76 11.39 -10.86
CA GLU A 42 15.54 10.83 -12.19
C GLU A 42 15.61 9.31 -12.05
N MET A 43 14.47 8.66 -12.09
CA MET A 43 14.40 7.22 -12.34
C MET A 43 14.33 6.97 -13.85
N ASP A 44 15.03 5.92 -14.26
CA ASP A 44 15.30 5.44 -15.62
C ASP A 44 14.21 5.74 -16.65
N SER A 45 14.64 6.03 -17.87
CA SER A 45 13.93 6.63 -19.01
C SER A 45 12.69 5.91 -19.54
N GLN A 46 12.22 4.87 -18.88
CA GLN A 46 11.00 4.13 -19.24
C GLN A 46 9.90 4.19 -18.16
N ASN A 47 10.19 4.72 -16.97
CA ASN A 47 9.23 4.94 -15.88
C ASN A 47 9.50 6.29 -15.21
N THR A 48 9.26 7.38 -15.92
CA THR A 48 9.47 8.73 -15.38
C THR A 48 8.34 9.11 -14.43
N TRP A 49 8.54 8.87 -13.15
CA TRP A 49 7.81 9.54 -12.08
C TRP A 49 8.36 10.97 -11.95
N ASN A 50 7.77 11.90 -12.64
CA ASN A 50 8.19 13.29 -12.66
C ASN A 50 7.40 14.13 -11.64
N TYR A 51 7.22 13.62 -10.43
CA TYR A 51 6.59 14.39 -9.35
C TYR A 51 7.59 14.57 -8.21
N PRO A 52 8.04 15.81 -7.96
CA PRO A 52 8.75 16.09 -6.74
C PRO A 52 7.79 15.82 -5.58
N ILE A 53 8.11 14.84 -4.75
CA ILE A 53 7.41 14.67 -3.48
C ILE A 53 7.97 15.75 -2.56
N PRO A 54 7.18 16.74 -2.12
CA PRO A 54 7.67 17.72 -1.17
C PRO A 54 8.23 17.02 0.06
N TYR A 55 9.41 17.45 0.52
CA TYR A 55 10.08 16.87 1.68
C TYR A 55 9.16 16.83 2.91
N GLU A 56 8.33 17.85 3.08
CA GLU A 56 7.32 17.95 4.13
C GLU A 56 6.34 16.76 4.09
N LEU A 57 5.96 16.29 2.90
CA LEU A 57 5.10 15.12 2.76
C LEU A 57 5.81 13.82 3.14
N LEU A 58 7.12 13.71 2.89
CA LEU A 58 7.90 12.54 3.30
C LEU A 58 8.10 12.47 4.82
N THR A 59 8.19 13.62 5.49
CA THR A 59 8.51 13.70 6.91
C THR A 59 7.30 13.89 7.82
N THR A 60 6.20 14.46 7.29
CA THR A 60 5.01 14.83 8.07
C THR A 60 3.75 14.13 7.61
N SER A 61 3.78 13.44 6.47
CA SER A 61 2.59 12.76 5.96
C SER A 61 2.22 11.56 6.82
N GLU A 62 1.04 11.61 7.41
CA GLU A 62 0.44 10.48 8.11
C GLU A 62 0.12 9.27 7.20
N TYR A 63 0.28 9.43 5.88
CA TYR A 63 0.09 8.38 4.89
C TYR A 63 1.37 7.64 4.54
N ILE A 64 2.54 8.09 5.05
CA ILE A 64 3.81 7.40 4.90
C ILE A 64 4.08 6.61 6.16
N VAL A 65 3.56 5.39 6.22
CA VAL A 65 3.62 4.53 7.41
C VAL A 65 4.46 3.28 7.09
N LEU A 66 5.59 3.13 7.78
CA LEU A 66 6.40 1.93 7.70
C LEU A 66 5.88 0.90 8.71
N ALA A 67 5.37 -0.22 8.22
CA ALA A 67 4.94 -1.35 9.03
C ALA A 67 5.69 -2.62 8.60
N ASN A 68 6.59 -3.11 9.45
CA ASN A 68 7.35 -4.34 9.23
C ASN A 68 7.77 -4.96 10.57
N LYS A 69 8.53 -6.06 10.56
CA LYS A 69 8.96 -6.75 11.79
C LYS A 69 9.86 -5.91 12.69
N GLU A 70 10.52 -4.88 12.16
CA GLU A 70 11.42 -3.98 12.88
C GLU A 70 10.68 -2.71 13.35
N ASN A 71 9.59 -2.35 12.65
CA ASN A 71 8.76 -1.18 12.93
C ASN A 71 7.30 -1.64 13.10
N LEU A 72 6.96 -2.05 14.31
CA LEU A 72 5.62 -2.53 14.64
C LEU A 72 4.68 -1.36 14.93
N LEU A 73 3.51 -1.38 14.34
CA LEU A 73 2.42 -0.50 14.74
C LEU A 73 1.89 -0.90 16.12
N ASP A 74 1.49 0.09 16.91
CA ASP A 74 0.89 -0.11 18.22
C ASP A 74 -0.39 -0.97 18.11
N GLU A 75 -0.69 -1.76 19.14
CA GLU A 75 -1.87 -2.62 19.17
C GLU A 75 -3.19 -1.86 19.09
N ASN A 76 -3.19 -0.60 19.54
CA ASN A 76 -4.33 0.31 19.51
C ASN A 76 -4.33 1.24 18.30
N TYR A 77 -3.33 1.14 17.42
CA TYR A 77 -3.29 1.97 16.23
C TYR A 77 -4.46 1.65 15.30
N VAL A 78 -5.32 2.63 15.13
CA VAL A 78 -6.47 2.62 14.21
C VAL A 78 -6.51 3.96 13.48
N PRO A 79 -6.46 4.00 12.14
CA PRO A 79 -6.63 5.25 11.41
C PRO A 79 -8.00 5.88 11.70
N GLU A 80 -8.04 7.21 11.88
CA GLU A 80 -9.26 7.94 12.25
C GLU A 80 -10.21 8.13 11.06
N ASP A 81 -9.68 8.10 9.84
CA ASP A 81 -10.38 8.36 8.57
C ASP A 81 -10.78 7.08 7.82
N LEU A 82 -11.02 5.99 8.53
CA LEU A 82 -11.49 4.75 7.90
C LEU A 82 -12.90 4.88 7.35
N VAL A 83 -13.06 4.65 6.06
CA VAL A 83 -14.34 4.63 5.35
C VAL A 83 -14.65 3.25 4.78
N LYS A 84 -15.93 2.94 4.59
CA LYS A 84 -16.37 1.71 3.93
C LYS A 84 -16.24 1.86 2.41
N LEU A 85 -15.65 0.86 1.76
CA LEU A 85 -15.56 0.83 0.31
C LEU A 85 -16.95 0.72 -0.33
N THR A 86 -17.17 1.56 -1.33
CA THR A 86 -18.36 1.54 -2.20
C THR A 86 -18.12 0.81 -3.51
N CYS A 87 -16.85 0.62 -3.90
CA CYS A 87 -16.47 -0.08 -5.12
C CYS A 87 -16.79 -1.59 -5.05
N ARG A 88 -16.61 -2.27 -6.18
CA ARG A 88 -16.90 -3.71 -6.28
C ARG A 88 -16.02 -4.52 -5.33
N LYS A 89 -16.65 -5.38 -4.53
CA LYS A 89 -15.98 -6.25 -3.55
C LYS A 89 -16.58 -7.66 -3.60
N ILE A 90 -15.83 -8.63 -3.06
CA ILE A 90 -16.25 -10.05 -3.07
C ILE A 90 -17.18 -10.43 -1.91
N SER A 91 -17.17 -9.68 -0.84
CA SER A 91 -17.92 -9.95 0.38
C SER A 91 -19.08 -8.98 0.53
N SER A 92 -20.19 -9.45 1.15
CA SER A 92 -21.23 -8.59 1.67
C SER A 92 -20.75 -7.75 2.87
N ASP A 93 -19.74 -8.25 3.59
CA ASP A 93 -19.17 -7.55 4.73
C ASP A 93 -18.46 -6.26 4.30
N PRO A 94 -18.53 -5.22 5.15
CA PRO A 94 -17.87 -3.96 4.84
C PRO A 94 -16.34 -4.16 4.84
N ILE A 95 -15.70 -3.75 3.76
CA ILE A 95 -14.25 -3.58 3.67
C ILE A 95 -13.98 -2.11 3.91
N GLN A 96 -12.99 -1.79 4.73
CA GLN A 96 -12.62 -0.41 5.06
C GLN A 96 -11.20 -0.10 4.60
N MET A 97 -10.98 1.16 4.25
CA MET A 97 -9.67 1.76 3.98
C MET A 97 -9.68 3.20 4.48
N ARG A 98 -8.52 3.83 4.58
CA ARG A 98 -8.44 5.29 4.76
C ARG A 98 -9.11 5.98 3.58
N GLU A 99 -9.74 7.12 3.83
CA GLU A 99 -10.57 7.83 2.84
C GLU A 99 -9.82 8.12 1.53
N VAL A 100 -8.58 8.62 1.63
CA VAL A 100 -7.74 8.92 0.46
C VAL A 100 -7.45 7.68 -0.38
N ALA A 101 -7.14 6.55 0.26
CA ALA A 101 -6.85 5.29 -0.42
C ALA A 101 -8.13 4.67 -1.00
N ALA A 102 -9.27 4.80 -0.32
CA ALA A 102 -10.57 4.34 -0.83
C ALA A 102 -10.98 5.08 -2.11
N GLN A 103 -10.73 6.41 -2.17
CA GLN A 103 -10.99 7.19 -3.38
C GLN A 103 -10.07 6.78 -4.53
N ALA A 104 -8.76 6.64 -4.26
CA ALA A 104 -7.79 6.20 -5.26
C ALA A 104 -8.12 4.81 -5.82
N LEU A 105 -8.53 3.87 -4.95
CA LEU A 105 -8.99 2.55 -5.35
C LEU A 105 -10.25 2.61 -6.24
N SER A 106 -11.21 3.47 -5.91
CA SER A 106 -12.42 3.64 -6.73
C SER A 106 -12.07 4.14 -8.13
N ASP A 107 -11.20 5.14 -8.21
CA ASP A 107 -10.73 5.69 -9.48
C ASP A 107 -9.96 4.62 -10.32
N MET A 108 -9.13 3.81 -9.65
CA MET A 108 -8.43 2.70 -10.29
C MET A 108 -9.40 1.65 -10.84
N PHE A 109 -10.46 1.31 -10.08
CA PHE A 109 -11.46 0.34 -10.52
C PHE A 109 -12.30 0.85 -11.69
N ASP A 110 -12.59 2.14 -11.72
CA ASP A 110 -13.31 2.75 -12.85
C ASP A 110 -12.45 2.79 -14.11
N ALA A 111 -11.17 3.10 -13.99
CA ALA A 111 -10.22 3.04 -15.11
C ALA A 111 -10.05 1.61 -15.63
N ALA A 112 -9.84 0.63 -14.74
CA ALA A 112 -9.77 -0.77 -15.13
C ALA A 112 -11.02 -1.23 -15.89
N LYS A 113 -12.19 -0.83 -15.40
CA LYS A 113 -13.47 -1.13 -16.06
C LYS A 113 -13.57 -0.51 -17.45
N ALA A 114 -13.09 0.72 -17.65
CA ALA A 114 -13.05 1.38 -18.95
C ALA A 114 -12.18 0.59 -19.94
N ASP A 115 -11.09 -0.03 -19.45
CA ASP A 115 -10.20 -0.90 -20.23
C ASP A 115 -10.72 -2.35 -20.35
N GLY A 116 -11.96 -2.60 -19.92
CA GLY A 116 -12.59 -3.93 -19.97
C GLY A 116 -12.03 -4.92 -18.96
N VAL A 117 -11.36 -4.45 -17.91
CA VAL A 117 -10.83 -5.24 -16.80
C VAL A 117 -11.73 -5.12 -15.57
N THR A 118 -12.05 -6.24 -14.93
CA THR A 118 -12.95 -6.23 -13.77
C THR A 118 -12.22 -6.66 -12.51
N LEU A 119 -12.02 -5.72 -11.59
CA LEU A 119 -11.36 -5.91 -10.31
C LEU A 119 -12.38 -6.01 -9.17
N TYR A 120 -11.99 -6.71 -8.11
CA TYR A 120 -12.78 -6.86 -6.88
C TYR A 120 -11.88 -6.62 -5.66
N ALA A 121 -12.32 -5.78 -4.74
CA ALA A 121 -11.71 -5.65 -3.44
C ALA A 121 -11.95 -6.92 -2.62
N HIS A 122 -10.88 -7.44 -1.98
CA HIS A 122 -10.94 -8.67 -1.18
C HIS A 122 -10.74 -8.41 0.31
N SER A 123 -9.69 -7.69 0.70
CA SER A 123 -9.35 -7.40 2.10
C SER A 123 -8.70 -6.02 2.19
N GLY A 124 -9.20 -5.16 3.05
CA GLY A 124 -8.66 -3.83 3.34
C GLY A 124 -8.13 -3.75 4.76
N TYR A 125 -8.49 -2.69 5.50
CA TYR A 125 -8.08 -2.50 6.88
C TYR A 125 -8.28 -3.76 7.72
N ARG A 126 -7.26 -4.07 8.52
CA ARG A 126 -7.27 -5.20 9.45
C ARG A 126 -6.66 -4.78 10.78
N SER A 127 -7.45 -4.80 11.85
CA SER A 127 -6.98 -4.44 13.18
C SER A 127 -5.87 -5.38 13.67
N TYR A 128 -5.02 -4.87 14.57
CA TYR A 128 -4.01 -5.68 15.27
C TYR A 128 -4.60 -6.99 15.83
N ARG A 129 -5.76 -6.90 16.51
CA ARG A 129 -6.44 -8.07 17.10
C ARG A 129 -6.79 -9.11 16.04
N THR A 130 -7.30 -8.70 14.90
CA THR A 130 -7.62 -9.61 13.79
C THR A 130 -6.35 -10.25 13.24
N GLN A 131 -5.30 -9.45 13.03
CA GLN A 131 -4.00 -9.93 12.55
C GLN A 131 -3.40 -10.93 13.53
N ASN A 132 -3.45 -10.67 14.83
CA ASN A 132 -2.96 -11.57 15.87
C ASN A 132 -3.72 -12.91 15.86
N THR A 133 -5.03 -12.88 15.68
CA THR A 133 -5.84 -14.11 15.55
C THR A 133 -5.43 -14.92 14.32
N MET A 134 -5.22 -14.27 13.17
CA MET A 134 -4.78 -14.93 11.93
C MET A 134 -3.39 -15.55 12.10
N TYR A 135 -2.46 -14.80 12.66
CA TYR A 135 -1.08 -15.24 12.92
C TYR A 135 -1.06 -16.45 13.88
N SER A 136 -1.77 -16.36 15.02
CA SER A 136 -1.86 -17.44 15.99
C SER A 136 -2.47 -18.71 15.37
N ASN A 137 -3.50 -18.57 14.54
CA ASN A 137 -4.09 -19.69 13.81
C ASN A 137 -3.11 -20.29 12.79
N ARG A 138 -2.29 -19.45 12.13
CA ARG A 138 -1.26 -19.93 11.21
C ARG A 138 -0.18 -20.73 11.95
N LEU A 139 0.32 -20.20 13.07
CA LEU A 139 1.28 -20.93 13.91
C LEU A 139 0.75 -22.29 14.34
N LYS A 140 -0.50 -22.37 14.83
CA LYS A 140 -1.13 -23.65 15.22
C LYS A 140 -1.15 -24.64 14.05
N LYS A 141 -1.52 -24.20 12.84
CA LYS A 141 -1.54 -25.03 11.63
C LYS A 141 -0.15 -25.49 11.18
N ASN A 142 0.88 -24.71 11.51
CA ASN A 142 2.25 -24.96 11.09
C ASN A 142 3.16 -25.45 12.26
N ASN A 143 2.59 -26.18 13.22
CA ASN A 143 3.31 -26.76 14.35
C ASN A 143 4.15 -25.74 15.15
N GLY A 144 3.64 -24.51 15.31
CA GLY A 144 4.29 -23.43 16.04
C GLY A 144 5.38 -22.68 15.26
N LYS A 145 5.58 -22.98 13.99
CA LYS A 145 6.62 -22.33 13.17
C LYS A 145 6.03 -21.16 12.37
N ASP A 146 6.69 -20.00 12.43
CA ASP A 146 6.43 -18.89 11.52
C ASP A 146 7.03 -19.22 10.14
N ASP A 147 6.18 -19.26 9.13
CA ASP A 147 6.57 -19.52 7.74
C ASP A 147 6.47 -18.26 6.86
N GLY A 148 6.25 -17.09 7.47
CA GLY A 148 6.19 -15.80 6.79
C GLY A 148 4.95 -15.58 5.92
N VAL A 149 3.99 -16.52 5.91
CA VAL A 149 2.77 -16.40 5.07
C VAL A 149 1.76 -15.42 5.66
N VAL A 150 1.71 -15.31 6.98
CA VAL A 150 0.86 -14.35 7.69
C VAL A 150 1.77 -13.39 8.45
N ALA A 151 1.63 -12.11 8.19
CA ALA A 151 2.43 -11.07 8.84
C ALA A 151 2.27 -11.11 10.37
N TYR A 152 3.36 -10.86 11.09
CA TYR A 152 3.35 -10.71 12.54
C TYR A 152 2.42 -9.54 12.96
N PRO A 153 1.70 -9.62 14.09
CA PRO A 153 0.84 -8.53 14.55
C PRO A 153 1.62 -7.22 14.70
N GLY A 154 1.07 -6.14 14.16
CA GLY A 154 1.74 -4.84 14.09
C GLY A 154 2.63 -4.64 12.85
N SER A 155 3.01 -5.71 12.14
CA SER A 155 3.87 -5.61 10.95
C SER A 155 3.11 -5.66 9.62
N SER A 156 1.78 -5.67 9.67
CA SER A 156 0.95 -5.76 8.47
C SER A 156 0.57 -4.36 7.96
N ASP A 157 0.78 -4.13 6.67
CA ASP A 157 0.32 -2.95 5.92
C ASP A 157 -1.20 -2.75 5.97
N HIS A 158 -1.96 -3.83 6.09
CA HIS A 158 -3.41 -3.75 6.28
C HIS A 158 -3.83 -2.98 7.54
N GLN A 159 -2.99 -2.93 8.57
CA GLN A 159 -3.30 -2.15 9.78
C GLN A 159 -3.19 -0.65 9.54
N THR A 160 -2.41 -0.21 8.55
CA THR A 160 -2.31 1.21 8.17
C THR A 160 -3.61 1.74 7.55
N GLY A 161 -4.51 0.86 7.08
CA GLY A 161 -5.68 1.24 6.30
C GLY A 161 -5.37 1.67 4.86
N LEU A 162 -4.12 1.59 4.43
CA LEU A 162 -3.66 1.95 3.08
C LEU A 162 -3.51 0.73 2.17
N GLY A 163 -3.33 -0.47 2.75
CA GLY A 163 -3.19 -1.72 2.02
C GLY A 163 -4.52 -2.34 1.61
N ILE A 164 -4.58 -2.90 0.40
CA ILE A 164 -5.74 -3.59 -0.16
C ILE A 164 -5.34 -4.82 -0.96
N ASP A 165 -5.99 -5.94 -0.69
CA ASP A 165 -5.94 -7.10 -1.57
C ASP A 165 -6.99 -6.96 -2.68
N VAL A 166 -6.58 -7.19 -3.91
CA VAL A 166 -7.43 -7.15 -5.11
C VAL A 166 -7.39 -8.49 -5.82
N ILE A 167 -8.54 -8.93 -6.31
CA ILE A 167 -8.65 -10.16 -7.11
C ILE A 167 -9.56 -9.98 -8.33
N ASN A 168 -9.56 -10.98 -9.19
CA ASN A 168 -10.52 -11.09 -10.29
C ASN A 168 -11.67 -12.05 -9.92
N LYS A 169 -12.68 -12.12 -10.80
CA LYS A 169 -13.83 -13.00 -10.61
C LYS A 169 -13.43 -14.48 -10.46
N ALA A 170 -12.41 -14.93 -11.19
CA ALA A 170 -11.95 -16.32 -11.15
C ALA A 170 -11.25 -16.70 -9.83
N GLY A 171 -10.74 -15.71 -9.09
CA GLY A 171 -10.10 -15.87 -7.78
C GLY A 171 -11.07 -15.93 -6.60
N ILE A 172 -12.35 -15.57 -6.81
CA ILE A 172 -13.34 -15.56 -5.72
C ILE A 172 -13.48 -16.97 -5.14
N GLY A 173 -13.33 -17.07 -3.81
CA GLY A 173 -13.40 -18.34 -3.08
C GLY A 173 -12.16 -19.24 -3.21
N LYS A 174 -11.09 -18.77 -3.87
CA LYS A 174 -9.82 -19.50 -4.02
C LYS A 174 -8.74 -18.89 -3.15
N LYS A 175 -7.65 -19.65 -2.96
CA LYS A 175 -6.44 -19.10 -2.33
C LYS A 175 -5.75 -18.12 -3.27
N PHE A 176 -5.15 -17.08 -2.71
CA PHE A 176 -4.23 -16.21 -3.44
C PHE A 176 -3.04 -17.03 -3.93
N THR A 177 -2.69 -16.86 -5.20
CA THR A 177 -1.52 -17.50 -5.81
C THR A 177 -0.84 -16.51 -6.74
N SER A 178 0.46 -16.72 -7.00
CA SER A 178 1.23 -15.94 -7.98
C SER A 178 0.63 -15.98 -9.39
N ALA A 179 -0.17 -17.00 -9.70
CA ALA A 179 -0.85 -17.12 -11.00
C ALA A 179 -1.82 -15.95 -11.30
N PHE A 180 -2.21 -15.16 -10.28
CA PHE A 180 -2.98 -13.94 -10.52
C PHE A 180 -2.18 -12.94 -11.37
N ALA A 181 -0.87 -12.84 -11.19
CA ALA A 181 0.00 -11.94 -11.97
C ALA A 181 -0.06 -12.20 -13.48
N ASP A 182 -0.32 -13.45 -13.90
CA ASP A 182 -0.40 -13.83 -15.30
C ASP A 182 -1.77 -13.57 -15.94
N THR A 183 -2.77 -13.22 -15.12
CA THR A 183 -4.11 -12.89 -15.61
C THR A 183 -4.14 -11.51 -16.27
N LYS A 184 -5.19 -11.24 -17.07
CA LYS A 184 -5.42 -9.91 -17.64
C LYS A 184 -5.49 -8.84 -16.55
N GLU A 185 -6.17 -9.15 -15.44
CA GLU A 185 -6.35 -8.26 -14.31
C GLU A 185 -5.02 -7.98 -13.58
N GLY A 186 -4.22 -9.03 -13.32
CA GLY A 186 -2.92 -8.90 -12.68
C GLY A 186 -1.94 -8.06 -13.51
N LYS A 187 -1.89 -8.29 -14.83
CA LYS A 187 -1.07 -7.49 -15.75
C LYS A 187 -1.51 -6.03 -15.77
N TRP A 188 -2.82 -5.79 -15.88
CA TRP A 188 -3.35 -4.43 -15.87
C TRP A 188 -2.99 -3.68 -14.57
N ILE A 189 -3.11 -4.35 -13.40
CA ILE A 189 -2.70 -3.77 -12.12
C ILE A 189 -1.22 -3.43 -12.13
N ALA A 190 -0.35 -4.37 -12.55
CA ALA A 190 1.10 -4.16 -12.60
C ALA A 190 1.50 -2.97 -13.49
N GLU A 191 0.75 -2.72 -14.56
CA GLU A 191 1.00 -1.63 -15.51
C GLU A 191 0.41 -0.29 -15.08
N ASN A 192 -0.61 -0.27 -14.20
CA ASN A 192 -1.42 0.93 -13.96
C ASN A 192 -1.56 1.33 -12.49
N CYS A 193 -1.37 0.43 -11.50
CA CYS A 193 -1.69 0.72 -10.09
C CYS A 193 -0.93 1.93 -9.54
N TRP A 194 0.29 2.15 -9.98
CA TRP A 194 1.14 3.26 -9.60
C TRP A 194 0.57 4.65 -9.98
N ASN A 195 -0.38 4.73 -10.92
CA ASN A 195 -1.09 5.97 -11.25
C ASN A 195 -2.12 6.38 -10.17
N TYR A 196 -2.41 5.47 -9.26
CA TYR A 196 -3.47 5.62 -8.25
C TYR A 196 -2.95 5.55 -6.80
N GLY A 197 -1.64 5.34 -6.63
CA GLY A 197 -0.98 5.26 -5.32
C GLY A 197 -0.54 3.86 -4.92
#